data_ed9925e488207c25a34e4764d1ef06a6
#
_entry.id   ed9925e488207c25a34e4764d1ef06a6
#
_cell.length_a   1.000
_cell.length_b   1.000
_cell.length_c   1.000
_cell.angle_alpha   90.00
_cell.angle_beta   90.00
_cell.angle_gamma   90.00
#
_symmetry.space_group_name_H-M   'P 1'
#
loop_
_entity.id
_entity.type
_entity.pdbx_description
1 polymer ?
#
loop_
_entity_poly.entity_id
_entity_poly.type
_entity_poly.pdbx_seq_one_letter_code
_entity_poly.pdbx_strand_id
1 'polypeptide(L)'
;MSDIHPKKLVILYILDILQKYTDEEHRLSQKEIQDILKREYEMTVDRKAVKRNLLNLIEYGSNIEYREVSRKDIFRKKDSVSYKGTSDFADKEISEDDLLWTDFYLKQKFTDEELRLLIDSLLFSKHIPYSQAKDLITKLESLSNIYFKSRSQYIYPLPVDRTDNRQVFYNIG
;
A
#
# COMPACT_ATOMS: atom_id res chain seq x y z
N MET A 1 -6.99 -10.41 29.85
CA MET A 1 -5.69 -10.08 29.23
C MET A 1 -5.82 -8.67 28.70
N SER A 2 -5.02 -7.75 29.21
CA SER A 2 -5.03 -6.36 28.77
C SER A 2 -4.51 -6.31 27.31
N ASP A 3 -5.21 -5.58 26.45
CA ASP A 3 -4.78 -5.30 25.09
C ASP A 3 -3.33 -4.82 25.10
N ILE A 4 -2.42 -5.63 24.58
CA ILE A 4 -0.98 -5.35 24.56
C ILE A 4 -0.69 -4.15 23.65
N HIS A 5 -1.61 -3.81 22.75
CA HIS A 5 -1.45 -2.73 21.78
C HIS A 5 -2.31 -1.50 22.15
N PRO A 6 -1.69 -0.32 22.34
CA PRO A 6 -2.43 0.89 22.62
C PRO A 6 -3.38 1.24 21.47
N LYS A 7 -4.66 1.47 21.76
CA LYS A 7 -5.68 1.86 20.75
C LYS A 7 -5.29 3.11 19.94
N LYS A 8 -4.41 3.95 20.49
CA LYS A 8 -3.87 5.13 19.79
C LYS A 8 -3.00 4.80 18.58
N LEU A 9 -2.40 3.59 18.54
CA LEU A 9 -1.54 3.14 17.43
C LEU A 9 -2.31 2.58 16.24
N VAL A 10 -3.63 2.41 16.33
CA VAL A 10 -4.46 1.87 15.24
C VAL A 10 -4.24 2.63 13.93
N ILE A 11 -4.11 3.96 14.00
CA ILE A 11 -3.88 4.79 12.81
C ILE A 11 -2.56 4.46 12.11
N LEU A 12 -1.49 4.19 12.88
CA LEU A 12 -0.19 3.81 12.33
C LEU A 12 -0.23 2.40 11.74
N TYR A 13 -0.92 1.47 12.39
CA TYR A 13 -1.10 0.12 11.85
C TYR A 13 -1.91 0.12 10.55
N ILE A 14 -2.95 0.97 10.45
CA ILE A 14 -3.70 1.13 9.20
C ILE A 14 -2.78 1.68 8.09
N LEU A 15 -1.95 2.66 8.39
CA LEU A 15 -0.98 3.21 7.43
C LEU A 15 0.03 2.14 6.97
N ASP A 16 0.57 1.35 7.91
CA ASP A 16 1.48 0.24 7.61
C ASP A 16 0.82 -0.84 6.75
N ILE A 17 -0.43 -1.20 7.05
CA ILE A 17 -1.23 -2.14 6.24
C ILE A 17 -1.39 -1.61 4.81
N LEU A 18 -1.77 -0.34 4.66
CA LEU A 18 -1.93 0.25 3.33
C LEU A 18 -0.61 0.28 2.58
N GLN A 19 0.49 0.65 3.22
CA GLN A 19 1.81 0.67 2.60
C GLN A 19 2.26 -0.71 2.16
N LYS A 20 2.00 -1.75 2.96
CA LYS A 20 2.48 -3.11 2.75
C LYS A 20 1.62 -3.90 1.77
N TYR A 21 0.30 -3.71 1.82
CA TYR A 21 -0.67 -4.58 1.13
C TYR A 21 -1.44 -3.91 0.03
N THR A 22 -1.15 -2.64 -0.33
CA THR A 22 -1.94 -1.96 -1.36
C THR A 22 -1.10 -1.31 -2.45
N ASP A 23 -1.68 -1.26 -3.63
CA ASP A 23 -1.27 -0.52 -4.80
C ASP A 23 -2.50 -0.23 -5.69
N GLU A 24 -2.30 0.27 -6.91
CA GLU A 24 -3.38 0.57 -7.84
C GLU A 24 -4.20 -0.67 -8.23
N GLU A 25 -3.59 -1.87 -8.24
CA GLU A 25 -4.23 -3.14 -8.58
C GLU A 25 -4.77 -3.87 -7.35
N HIS A 26 -4.09 -3.74 -6.21
CA HIS A 26 -4.41 -4.40 -4.94
C HIS A 26 -4.99 -3.40 -3.96
N ARG A 27 -6.30 -3.30 -3.92
CA ARG A 27 -7.04 -2.36 -3.08
C ARG A 27 -7.73 -3.09 -1.94
N LEU A 28 -7.85 -2.46 -0.78
CA LEU A 28 -8.47 -3.04 0.39
C LEU A 28 -9.78 -2.35 0.76
N SER A 29 -10.78 -3.14 1.10
CA SER A 29 -12.00 -2.66 1.76
C SER A 29 -11.75 -2.43 3.26
N GLN A 30 -12.64 -1.68 3.93
CA GLN A 30 -12.58 -1.51 5.39
C GLN A 30 -12.62 -2.83 6.15
N LYS A 31 -13.33 -3.83 5.62
CA LYS A 31 -13.41 -5.16 6.23
C LYS A 31 -12.07 -5.89 6.16
N GLU A 32 -11.43 -5.89 4.99
CA GLU A 32 -10.12 -6.52 4.83
C GLU A 32 -9.07 -5.86 5.71
N ILE A 33 -9.10 -4.52 5.87
CA ILE A 33 -8.24 -3.81 6.84
C ILE A 33 -8.50 -4.30 8.27
N GLN A 34 -9.78 -4.49 8.68
CA GLN A 34 -10.12 -5.06 10.00
C GLN A 34 -9.57 -6.48 10.18
N ASP A 35 -9.71 -7.31 9.15
CA ASP A 35 -9.24 -8.70 9.18
C ASP A 35 -7.70 -8.78 9.29
N ILE A 36 -6.98 -7.87 8.61
CA ILE A 36 -5.51 -7.77 8.72
C ILE A 36 -5.11 -7.24 10.10
N LEU A 37 -5.77 -6.20 10.63
CA LEU A 37 -5.53 -5.69 11.98
C LEU A 37 -5.66 -6.79 13.03
N LYS A 38 -6.69 -7.62 12.90
CA LYS A 38 -6.91 -8.75 13.80
C LYS A 38 -5.84 -9.83 13.65
N ARG A 39 -5.46 -10.14 12.41
CA ARG A 39 -4.50 -11.22 12.10
C ARG A 39 -3.06 -10.88 12.49
N GLU A 40 -2.60 -9.67 12.16
CA GLU A 40 -1.19 -9.29 12.29
C GLU A 40 -0.88 -8.50 13.57
N TYR A 41 -1.85 -7.73 14.04
CA TYR A 41 -1.67 -6.87 15.23
C TYR A 41 -2.52 -7.31 16.42
N GLU A 42 -3.24 -8.44 16.31
CA GLU A 42 -4.13 -8.96 17.36
C GLU A 42 -5.16 -7.93 17.86
N MET A 43 -5.51 -6.94 17.02
CA MET A 43 -6.40 -5.85 17.37
C MET A 43 -7.77 -6.01 16.74
N THR A 44 -8.80 -5.97 17.58
CA THR A 44 -10.19 -5.88 17.12
C THR A 44 -10.64 -4.42 17.11
N VAL A 45 -10.88 -3.90 15.92
CA VAL A 45 -11.28 -2.51 15.68
C VAL A 45 -12.62 -2.49 14.95
N ASP A 46 -13.54 -1.63 15.40
CA ASP A 46 -14.83 -1.49 14.71
C ASP A 46 -14.68 -0.72 13.38
N ARG A 47 -15.65 -0.93 12.48
CA ARG A 47 -15.65 -0.32 11.15
C ARG A 47 -15.67 1.22 11.19
N LYS A 48 -16.38 1.80 12.16
CA LYS A 48 -16.44 3.26 12.31
C LYS A 48 -15.08 3.82 12.71
N ALA A 49 -14.35 3.10 13.58
CA ALA A 49 -13.00 3.51 13.97
C ALA A 49 -12.01 3.37 12.81
N VAL A 50 -12.10 2.31 11.98
CA VAL A 50 -11.29 2.19 10.77
C VAL A 50 -11.57 3.35 9.81
N LYS A 51 -12.86 3.65 9.51
CA LYS A 51 -13.24 4.79 8.65
C LYS A 51 -12.68 6.10 9.18
N ARG A 52 -12.83 6.38 10.48
CA ARG A 52 -12.33 7.60 11.10
C ARG A 52 -10.81 7.74 10.99
N ASN A 53 -10.06 6.66 11.22
CA ASN A 53 -8.60 6.69 11.09
C ASN A 53 -8.16 6.87 9.63
N LEU A 54 -8.86 6.28 8.66
CA LEU A 54 -8.61 6.52 7.23
C LEU A 54 -8.84 7.99 6.86
N LEU A 55 -9.94 8.59 7.34
CA LEU A 55 -10.21 10.02 7.16
C LEU A 55 -9.09 10.89 7.74
N ASN A 56 -8.67 10.60 8.97
CA ASN A 56 -7.59 11.34 9.62
C ASN A 56 -6.26 11.23 8.83
N LEU A 57 -5.97 10.08 8.24
CA LEU A 57 -4.79 9.91 7.39
C LEU A 57 -4.89 10.71 6.09
N ILE A 58 -6.07 10.76 5.47
CA ILE A 58 -6.32 11.56 4.27
C ILE A 58 -6.18 13.05 4.61
N GLU A 59 -6.78 13.50 5.70
CA GLU A 59 -6.69 14.88 6.19
C GLU A 59 -5.24 15.28 6.56
N TYR A 60 -4.47 14.35 7.12
CA TYR A 60 -3.04 14.53 7.38
C TYR A 60 -2.22 14.72 6.11
N GLY A 61 -2.76 14.37 4.93
CA GLY A 61 -2.09 14.49 3.64
C GLY A 61 -1.44 13.20 3.16
N SER A 62 -1.81 12.05 3.72
CA SER A 62 -1.42 10.75 3.16
C SER A 62 -2.10 10.57 1.80
N ASN A 63 -1.34 10.16 0.78
CA ASN A 63 -1.84 9.94 -0.58
C ASN A 63 -2.68 8.66 -0.65
N ILE A 64 -3.79 8.61 0.08
CA ILE A 64 -4.73 7.50 0.08
C ILE A 64 -5.82 7.80 -0.92
N GLU A 65 -5.97 6.91 -1.89
CA GLU A 65 -7.08 6.94 -2.84
C GLU A 65 -8.12 5.88 -2.44
N TYR A 66 -9.39 6.16 -2.75
CA TYR A 66 -10.51 5.27 -2.44
C TYR A 66 -11.63 5.47 -3.47
N ARG A 67 -12.56 4.55 -3.49
CA ARG A 67 -13.76 4.62 -4.31
C ARG A 67 -15.00 4.80 -3.46
N GLU A 68 -15.86 5.71 -3.88
CA GLU A 68 -17.20 5.88 -3.32
C GLU A 68 -18.19 5.02 -4.10
N VAL A 69 -18.96 4.22 -3.39
CA VAL A 69 -19.99 3.34 -3.97
C VAL A 69 -21.29 3.58 -3.24
N SER A 70 -22.36 3.82 -3.99
CA SER A 70 -23.69 3.89 -3.40
C SER A 70 -24.12 2.53 -2.84
N ARG A 71 -24.71 2.53 -1.65
CA ARG A 71 -25.30 1.31 -1.06
C ARG A 71 -26.27 0.62 -2.00
N LYS A 72 -27.03 1.40 -2.78
CA LYS A 72 -28.00 0.89 -3.77
C LYS A 72 -27.33 0.09 -4.88
N ASP A 73 -26.13 0.51 -5.31
CA ASP A 73 -25.41 -0.19 -6.39
C ASP A 73 -24.81 -1.53 -5.95
N ILE A 74 -24.48 -1.67 -4.66
CA ILE A 74 -24.00 -2.93 -4.10
C ILE A 74 -25.10 -3.98 -4.10
N PHE A 75 -26.32 -3.60 -3.76
CA PHE A 75 -27.47 -4.53 -3.79
C PHE A 75 -27.87 -4.91 -5.20
N ARG A 76 -27.80 -3.99 -6.18
CA ARG A 76 -28.07 -4.28 -7.60
C ARG A 76 -27.12 -5.30 -8.21
N LYS A 77 -25.84 -5.32 -7.83
CA LYS A 77 -24.87 -6.31 -8.33
C LYS A 77 -25.09 -7.73 -7.78
N LYS A 78 -25.81 -7.90 -6.67
CA LYS A 78 -26.16 -9.22 -6.15
C LYS A 78 -27.37 -9.84 -6.85
N ASP A 79 -28.23 -9.03 -7.43
CA ASP A 79 -29.49 -9.49 -8.03
C ASP A 79 -29.50 -9.40 -9.56
N SER A 80 -28.34 -9.22 -10.21
CA SER A 80 -28.27 -9.14 -11.67
C SER A 80 -28.33 -10.51 -12.37
N VAL A 81 -29.50 -11.17 -12.22
CA VAL A 81 -30.08 -11.99 -13.28
C VAL A 81 -31.22 -11.17 -13.85
N SER A 82 -30.98 -10.61 -15.06
CA SER A 82 -31.95 -10.18 -16.06
C SER A 82 -33.19 -9.39 -15.58
N TYR A 83 -33.27 -8.12 -15.99
CA TYR A 83 -34.40 -7.58 -16.72
C TYR A 83 -34.08 -6.21 -17.33
N LYS A 84 -34.14 -6.12 -18.66
CA LYS A 84 -34.26 -4.86 -19.41
C LYS A 84 -35.63 -4.25 -19.11
N GLY A 85 -35.67 -2.96 -18.80
CA GLY A 85 -36.94 -2.24 -18.77
C GLY A 85 -36.84 -0.87 -18.11
N THR A 86 -36.83 0.17 -18.94
CA THR A 86 -37.34 1.54 -18.77
C THR A 86 -36.72 2.47 -17.72
N SER A 87 -36.10 3.51 -18.30
CA SER A 87 -35.95 4.87 -17.79
C SER A 87 -37.08 5.31 -16.87
N ASP A 88 -36.73 5.78 -15.68
CA ASP A 88 -37.27 6.91 -14.96
C ASP A 88 -36.79 6.83 -13.50
N PHE A 89 -35.59 7.32 -13.25
CA PHE A 89 -35.21 7.73 -11.90
C PHE A 89 -34.52 9.08 -11.98
N ALA A 90 -35.37 10.11 -11.84
CA ALA A 90 -35.00 11.47 -11.55
C ALA A 90 -33.99 11.53 -10.38
N ASP A 91 -33.09 12.48 -10.48
CA ASP A 91 -32.16 12.98 -9.50
C ASP A 91 -32.72 12.94 -8.06
N LYS A 92 -32.43 11.87 -7.33
CA LYS A 92 -32.50 11.90 -5.87
C LYS A 92 -31.10 12.18 -5.38
N GLU A 93 -30.92 13.34 -4.76
CA GLU A 93 -29.73 13.69 -4.00
C GLU A 93 -29.34 12.49 -3.12
N ILE A 94 -28.17 11.92 -3.40
CA ILE A 94 -27.61 10.83 -2.62
C ILE A 94 -27.12 11.46 -1.32
N SER A 95 -27.72 11.12 -0.19
CA SER A 95 -27.26 11.59 1.10
C SER A 95 -25.86 11.03 1.38
N GLU A 96 -24.99 11.80 2.03
CA GLU A 96 -23.62 11.38 2.38
C GLU A 96 -23.59 10.09 3.21
N ASP A 97 -24.67 9.77 3.92
CA ASP A 97 -24.82 8.52 4.70
C ASP A 97 -25.04 7.28 3.82
N ASP A 98 -25.41 7.44 2.56
CA ASP A 98 -25.63 6.37 1.61
C ASP A 98 -24.35 5.96 0.84
N LEU A 99 -23.26 6.72 0.99
CA LEU A 99 -21.99 6.46 0.35
C LEU A 99 -21.13 5.53 1.22
N LEU A 100 -20.68 4.45 0.59
CA LEU A 100 -19.71 3.53 1.16
C LEU A 100 -18.34 3.77 0.54
N TRP A 101 -17.36 4.02 1.37
CA TRP A 101 -15.98 4.14 0.97
C TRP A 101 -15.33 2.77 0.99
N THR A 102 -14.74 2.40 -0.11
CA THR A 102 -14.10 1.10 -0.33
C THR A 102 -12.89 1.24 -1.26
N ASP A 103 -12.19 0.15 -1.50
CA ASP A 103 -11.09 0.07 -2.45
C ASP A 103 -10.00 1.12 -2.14
N PHE A 104 -9.57 1.14 -0.88
CA PHE A 104 -8.50 2.00 -0.41
C PHE A 104 -7.14 1.49 -0.87
N TYR A 105 -6.30 2.38 -1.33
CA TYR A 105 -4.90 2.10 -1.54
C TYR A 105 -4.04 3.34 -1.25
N LEU A 106 -2.81 3.11 -0.85
CA LEU A 106 -1.82 4.16 -0.64
C LEU A 106 -0.98 4.30 -1.91
N LYS A 107 -1.02 5.48 -2.53
CA LYS A 107 -0.18 5.76 -3.67
C LYS A 107 1.28 5.81 -3.22
N GLN A 108 2.09 4.91 -3.76
CA GLN A 108 3.50 4.80 -3.45
C GLN A 108 4.29 6.03 -3.94
N LYS A 109 5.39 6.36 -3.24
CA LYS A 109 6.27 7.48 -3.62
C LYS A 109 7.01 7.24 -4.92
N PHE A 110 7.32 5.97 -5.20
CA PHE A 110 7.97 5.53 -6.42
C PHE A 110 7.08 4.52 -7.12
N THR A 111 7.06 4.57 -8.44
CA THR A 111 6.47 3.48 -9.23
C THR A 111 7.39 2.27 -9.21
N ASP A 112 6.86 1.11 -9.55
CA ASP A 112 7.63 -0.12 -9.67
C ASP A 112 8.76 0.00 -10.68
N GLU A 113 8.52 0.72 -11.78
CA GLU A 113 9.52 0.97 -12.82
C GLU A 113 10.66 1.86 -12.31
N GLU A 114 10.34 2.92 -11.56
CA GLU A 114 11.34 3.80 -10.95
C GLU A 114 12.20 3.04 -9.94
N LEU A 115 11.58 2.23 -9.09
CA LEU A 115 12.32 1.39 -8.13
C LEU A 115 13.22 0.38 -8.84
N ARG A 116 12.72 -0.28 -9.90
CA ARG A 116 13.53 -1.20 -10.70
C ARG A 116 14.72 -0.49 -11.33
N LEU A 117 14.51 0.69 -11.90
CA LEU A 117 15.60 1.49 -12.47
C LEU A 117 16.67 1.84 -11.43
N LEU A 118 16.27 2.24 -10.23
CA LEU A 118 17.19 2.54 -9.14
C LEU A 118 17.97 1.29 -8.69
N ILE A 119 17.29 0.17 -8.54
CA ILE A 119 17.90 -1.10 -8.15
C ILE A 119 18.88 -1.60 -9.22
N ASP A 120 18.49 -1.54 -10.49
CA ASP A 120 19.36 -1.94 -11.60
C ASP A 120 20.61 -1.02 -11.66
N SER A 121 20.46 0.28 -11.43
CA SER A 121 21.57 1.21 -11.36
C SER A 121 22.59 0.86 -10.27
N LEU A 122 22.11 0.40 -9.10
CA LEU A 122 22.97 -0.07 -8.01
C LEU A 122 23.63 -1.41 -8.36
N LEU A 123 22.89 -2.34 -8.98
CA LEU A 123 23.41 -3.66 -9.37
C LEU A 123 24.55 -3.55 -10.39
N PHE A 124 24.42 -2.64 -11.34
CA PHE A 124 25.43 -2.45 -12.40
C PHE A 124 26.49 -1.41 -12.05
N SER A 125 26.41 -0.77 -10.89
CA SER A 125 27.45 0.18 -10.44
C SER A 125 28.77 -0.53 -10.17
N LYS A 126 29.83 -0.08 -10.82
CA LYS A 126 31.21 -0.57 -10.59
C LYS A 126 31.85 0.06 -9.34
N HIS A 127 31.29 1.16 -8.86
CA HIS A 127 31.88 1.95 -7.78
C HIS A 127 31.41 1.54 -6.38
N ILE A 128 30.34 0.76 -6.29
CA ILE A 128 29.73 0.38 -5.00
C ILE A 128 30.08 -1.09 -4.72
N PRO A 129 30.69 -1.39 -3.56
CA PRO A 129 30.90 -2.77 -3.12
C PRO A 129 29.59 -3.56 -3.08
N TYR A 130 29.64 -4.84 -3.40
CA TYR A 130 28.44 -5.67 -3.48
C TYR A 130 27.62 -5.70 -2.18
N SER A 131 28.30 -5.79 -1.03
CA SER A 131 27.63 -5.79 0.28
C SER A 131 26.81 -4.50 0.49
N GLN A 132 27.37 -3.35 0.18
CA GLN A 132 26.69 -2.07 0.29
C GLN A 132 25.55 -1.93 -0.73
N ALA A 133 25.74 -2.38 -1.97
CA ALA A 133 24.70 -2.40 -2.97
C ALA A 133 23.52 -3.27 -2.51
N LYS A 134 23.77 -4.45 -1.94
CA LYS A 134 22.75 -5.34 -1.41
C LYS A 134 21.94 -4.68 -0.29
N ASP A 135 22.60 -4.02 0.65
CA ASP A 135 21.93 -3.33 1.75
C ASP A 135 21.05 -2.16 1.25
N LEU A 136 21.53 -1.40 0.25
CA LEU A 136 20.75 -0.34 -0.38
C LEU A 136 19.55 -0.88 -1.17
N ILE A 137 19.73 -1.98 -1.88
CA ILE A 137 18.65 -2.65 -2.61
C ILE A 137 17.55 -3.08 -1.65
N THR A 138 17.91 -3.73 -0.53
CA THR A 138 16.94 -4.13 0.48
C THR A 138 16.15 -2.92 1.04
N LYS A 139 16.83 -1.78 1.24
CA LYS A 139 16.16 -0.54 1.66
C LYS A 139 15.22 0.00 0.58
N LEU A 140 15.61 -0.04 -0.70
CA LEU A 140 14.74 0.39 -1.80
C LEU A 140 13.53 -0.54 -1.94
N GLU A 141 13.71 -1.85 -1.85
CA GLU A 141 12.62 -2.83 -1.87
C GLU A 141 11.62 -2.58 -0.73
N SER A 142 12.09 -2.15 0.44
CA SER A 142 11.22 -1.83 1.57
C SER A 142 10.36 -0.55 1.38
N LEU A 143 10.62 0.24 0.35
CA LEU A 143 9.80 1.41 0.00
C LEU A 143 8.55 1.05 -0.81
N SER A 144 8.48 -0.19 -1.30
CA SER A 144 7.32 -0.71 -2.02
C SER A 144 6.50 -1.68 -1.15
N ASN A 145 5.56 -2.35 -1.75
CA ASN A 145 4.66 -3.32 -1.11
C ASN A 145 5.14 -4.77 -1.32
N ILE A 146 4.39 -5.73 -0.77
CA ILE A 146 4.71 -7.16 -0.88
C ILE A 146 4.61 -7.73 -2.30
N TYR A 147 3.94 -7.02 -3.21
CA TYR A 147 3.76 -7.45 -4.60
C TYR A 147 4.93 -7.04 -5.48
N PHE A 148 5.74 -6.10 -5.03
CA PHE A 148 6.94 -5.68 -5.74
C PHE A 148 7.95 -6.83 -5.82
N LYS A 149 8.34 -7.16 -7.05
CA LYS A 149 9.38 -8.18 -7.30
C LYS A 149 10.55 -7.51 -7.98
N SER A 150 11.64 -7.33 -7.23
CA SER A 150 12.89 -6.90 -7.84
C SER A 150 13.54 -8.05 -8.60
N ARG A 151 14.35 -7.73 -9.60
CA ARG A 151 15.17 -8.72 -10.32
C ARG A 151 16.45 -9.07 -9.58
N SER A 152 16.71 -8.46 -8.44
CA SER A 152 17.93 -8.63 -7.65
C SER A 152 18.23 -10.09 -7.29
N GLN A 153 17.20 -10.92 -7.14
CA GLN A 153 17.33 -12.34 -6.81
C GLN A 153 17.96 -13.18 -7.93
N TYR A 154 17.95 -12.69 -9.17
CA TYR A 154 18.42 -13.42 -10.35
C TYR A 154 19.75 -12.90 -10.90
N ILE A 155 20.27 -11.80 -10.38
CA ILE A 155 21.49 -11.19 -10.86
C ILE A 155 22.62 -11.50 -9.88
N TYR A 156 23.45 -12.48 -10.24
CA TYR A 156 24.73 -12.68 -9.56
C TYR A 156 25.72 -11.63 -10.08
N PRO A 157 26.35 -10.84 -9.21
CA PRO A 157 27.39 -9.92 -9.64
C PRO A 157 28.52 -10.72 -10.27
N LEU A 158 28.94 -10.29 -11.45
CA LEU A 158 30.17 -10.80 -12.03
C LEU A 158 31.31 -10.53 -11.03
N PRO A 159 32.11 -11.55 -10.66
CA PRO A 159 33.12 -11.42 -9.60
C PRO A 159 34.29 -10.50 -9.94
N VAL A 160 34.34 -9.96 -11.14
CA VAL A 160 35.46 -9.17 -11.68
C VAL A 160 35.12 -7.70 -11.58
N ASP A 161 35.90 -6.91 -10.89
CA ASP A 161 35.99 -5.44 -10.93
C ASP A 161 35.10 -4.57 -10.01
N ARG A 162 34.58 -5.08 -8.91
CA ARG A 162 34.07 -4.18 -7.88
C ARG A 162 35.18 -3.79 -6.92
N THR A 163 35.46 -2.49 -6.82
CA THR A 163 36.39 -1.97 -5.80
C THR A 163 35.85 -2.28 -4.41
N ASP A 164 36.61 -3.06 -3.63
CA ASP A 164 36.26 -3.40 -2.22
C ASP A 164 36.59 -2.20 -1.29
N ASN A 165 36.24 -1.00 -1.70
CA ASN A 165 36.53 0.19 -0.93
C ASN A 165 35.36 0.55 -0.03
N ARG A 166 35.40 0.13 1.22
CA ARG A 166 34.39 0.44 2.26
C ARG A 166 34.24 1.94 2.55
N GLN A 167 35.12 2.78 2.03
CA GLN A 167 35.15 4.23 2.28
C GLN A 167 34.47 5.09 1.21
N VAL A 168 33.92 4.50 0.14
CA VAL A 168 33.34 5.27 -0.98
C VAL A 168 32.23 6.24 -0.54
N PHE A 169 31.46 5.89 0.48
CA PHE A 169 30.37 6.75 0.99
C PHE A 169 30.83 7.86 1.95
N TYR A 170 32.03 7.76 2.52
CA TYR A 170 32.52 8.72 3.52
C TYR A 170 33.34 9.85 2.90
N ASN A 171 33.70 9.74 1.61
CA ASN A 171 34.55 10.72 0.92
C ASN A 171 33.78 11.66 -0.02
N ILE A 172 32.43 11.67 0.04
CA ILE A 172 31.57 12.57 -0.76
C ILE A 172 30.96 13.64 0.17
N GLY A 173 31.68 14.05 1.19
CA GLY A 173 31.32 15.15 2.06
C GLY A 173 32.15 16.39 1.75
#